data_07c675322235c382230ae4d36e29b433
#
_entry.id   07c675322235c382230ae4d36e29b433
#
_cell.length_a   1.000
_cell.length_b   1.000
_cell.length_c   1.000
_cell.angle_alpha   90.00
_cell.angle_beta   90.00
_cell.angle_gamma   90.00
#
_symmetry.space_group_name_H-M   'P 1'
#
loop_
_entity.id
_entity.type
_entity.pdbx_description
1 polymer ?
#
loop_
_entity_poly.entity_id
_entity_poly.type
_entity_poly.pdbx_seq_one_letter_code
_entity_poly.pdbx_strand_id
1 'polypeptide(L)'
;MNLAPGWVLFSYTLLRKEPRFIPRKSPESIGSIYSIPIDQLHPHPDNPFGIRDDPSMMELIESVKKHGVLVPAIARPKPEGGYELVAGHRRQRASQLAGLDSMPVIVMNLDDNDTIIQLVDSNIQRENILPSERAKAYKLRMEAVKKKA
;
A
#
# COMPACT_ATOMS: atom_id res chain seq x y z
N MET A 1 9.22 -43.58 -6.82
CA MET A 1 9.63 -42.78 -6.45
C MET A 1 9.50 -41.39 -6.65
N ASN A 2 9.48 -40.70 -5.88
CA ASN A 2 9.03 -39.35 -5.87
C ASN A 2 10.12 -38.39 -6.10
N LEU A 3 10.36 -38.11 -7.32
CA LEU A 3 11.20 -37.00 -7.70
C LEU A 3 10.43 -35.67 -7.79
N ALA A 4 9.13 -35.76 -7.68
CA ALA A 4 8.27 -34.61 -7.70
C ALA A 4 8.61 -33.50 -6.69
N PRO A 5 9.05 -33.78 -5.47
CA PRO A 5 9.29 -32.73 -4.50
C PRO A 5 10.33 -31.70 -4.90
N GLY A 6 11.40 -32.10 -5.58
CA GLY A 6 12.48 -31.18 -5.90
C GLY A 6 12.11 -30.11 -6.92
N TRP A 7 11.52 -30.52 -8.02
CA TRP A 7 11.15 -29.56 -9.04
C TRP A 7 9.83 -28.84 -8.73
N VAL A 8 8.95 -29.48 -7.97
CA VAL A 8 7.73 -28.83 -7.46
C VAL A 8 8.13 -27.70 -6.49
N LEU A 9 9.09 -27.95 -5.60
CA LEU A 9 9.63 -26.92 -4.73
C LEU A 9 10.33 -25.80 -5.51
N PHE A 10 11.05 -26.18 -6.57
CA PHE A 10 11.70 -25.21 -7.44
C PHE A 10 10.67 -24.34 -8.17
N SER A 11 9.63 -24.95 -8.71
CA SER A 11 8.53 -24.22 -9.34
C SER A 11 7.81 -23.29 -8.35
N TYR A 12 7.62 -23.77 -7.15
CA TYR A 12 7.01 -22.98 -6.08
C TYR A 12 7.89 -21.81 -5.67
N THR A 13 9.19 -22.01 -5.59
CA THR A 13 10.16 -20.95 -5.28
C THR A 13 10.23 -19.93 -6.42
N LEU A 14 10.19 -20.39 -7.66
CA LEU A 14 10.12 -19.51 -8.83
C LEU A 14 8.83 -18.69 -8.82
N LEU A 15 7.71 -19.31 -8.52
CA LEU A 15 6.42 -18.63 -8.39
C LEU A 15 6.41 -17.61 -7.27
N ARG A 16 7.25 -17.81 -6.25
CA ARG A 16 7.45 -16.82 -5.18
C ARG A 16 8.32 -15.64 -5.60
N LYS A 17 9.30 -15.89 -6.44
CA LYS A 17 10.24 -14.86 -6.91
C LYS A 17 9.70 -14.08 -8.10
N GLU A 18 8.88 -14.71 -8.91
CA GLU A 18 8.25 -13.96 -9.98
C GLU A 18 7.21 -13.03 -9.37
N PRO A 19 7.26 -11.76 -9.75
CA PRO A 19 6.15 -10.89 -9.41
C PRO A 19 4.92 -11.53 -10.06
N ARG A 20 4.13 -12.19 -9.25
CA ARG A 20 2.90 -12.78 -9.74
C ARG A 20 2.11 -11.69 -10.41
N PHE A 21 2.02 -11.88 -11.71
CA PHE A 21 1.16 -11.12 -12.59
C PHE A 21 0.68 -9.82 -11.98
N ILE A 22 1.48 -8.81 -12.12
CA ILE A 22 1.03 -7.45 -11.91
C ILE A 22 0.26 -7.09 -13.17
N PRO A 23 -1.05 -7.02 -13.14
CA PRO A 23 -1.79 -6.64 -14.32
C PRO A 23 -1.31 -5.27 -14.77
N ARG A 24 -0.70 -5.22 -15.94
CA ARG A 24 -0.29 -3.95 -16.56
C ARG A 24 -1.50 -3.08 -16.90
N LYS A 25 -2.68 -3.68 -16.90
CA LYS A 25 -3.95 -2.96 -17.03
C LYS A 25 -4.59 -2.89 -15.67
N SER A 26 -5.17 -1.75 -15.37
CA SER A 26 -5.99 -1.55 -14.19
C SER A 26 -7.01 -2.67 -14.09
N PRO A 27 -7.21 -3.25 -12.92
CA PRO A 27 -8.26 -4.22 -12.74
C PRO A 27 -9.59 -3.56 -13.13
N GLU A 28 -10.30 -4.21 -14.01
CA GLU A 28 -11.62 -3.73 -14.45
C GLU A 28 -12.64 -3.78 -13.32
N SER A 29 -12.33 -4.52 -12.27
CA SER A 29 -13.19 -4.64 -11.11
C SER A 29 -12.68 -3.79 -9.95
N ILE A 30 -13.43 -2.79 -9.58
CA ILE A 30 -13.22 -2.04 -8.34
C ILE A 30 -13.39 -3.02 -7.17
N GLY A 31 -12.36 -3.13 -6.32
CA GLY A 31 -12.44 -3.91 -5.08
C GLY A 31 -11.74 -5.25 -5.08
N SER A 32 -11.06 -5.65 -6.14
CA SER A 32 -10.24 -6.86 -6.12
C SER A 32 -8.99 -6.65 -5.27
N ILE A 33 -8.72 -7.62 -4.39
CA ILE A 33 -7.55 -7.58 -3.51
C ILE A 33 -6.44 -8.42 -4.14
N TYR A 34 -5.28 -7.81 -4.27
CA TYR A 34 -4.08 -8.47 -4.79
C TYR A 34 -3.01 -8.54 -3.72
N SER A 35 -2.23 -9.62 -3.73
CA SER A 35 -1.01 -9.70 -2.91
C SER A 35 0.12 -9.06 -3.71
N ILE A 36 0.60 -7.91 -3.27
CA ILE A 36 1.63 -7.15 -3.98
C ILE A 36 2.90 -7.14 -3.16
N PRO A 37 4.07 -7.41 -3.78
CA PRO A 37 5.35 -7.30 -3.10
C PRO A 37 5.55 -5.91 -2.50
N ILE A 38 6.04 -5.86 -1.27
CA ILE A 38 6.19 -4.59 -0.54
C ILE A 38 7.18 -3.66 -1.23
N ASP A 39 8.22 -4.20 -1.86
CA ASP A 39 9.21 -3.43 -2.60
C ASP A 39 8.65 -2.74 -3.85
N GLN A 40 7.48 -3.14 -4.32
CA GLN A 40 6.80 -2.52 -5.45
C GLN A 40 5.79 -1.45 -5.04
N LEU A 41 5.59 -1.25 -3.74
CA LEU A 41 4.73 -0.22 -3.20
C LEU A 41 5.57 1.01 -2.83
N HIS A 42 5.35 2.12 -3.52
CA HIS A 42 6.09 3.36 -3.33
C HIS A 42 5.20 4.42 -2.69
N PRO A 43 5.73 5.24 -1.78
CA PRO A 43 4.94 6.31 -1.18
C PRO A 43 4.63 7.40 -2.20
N HIS A 44 3.49 8.08 -2.00
CA HIS A 44 3.16 9.26 -2.80
C HIS A 44 4.14 10.38 -2.45
N PRO A 45 4.75 11.06 -3.45
CA PRO A 45 5.75 12.09 -3.18
C PRO A 45 5.22 13.29 -2.40
N ASP A 46 3.94 13.62 -2.55
CA ASP A 46 3.29 14.74 -1.89
C ASP A 46 2.57 14.35 -0.59
N ASN A 47 2.84 13.15 -0.06
CA ASN A 47 2.22 12.71 1.19
C ASN A 47 2.65 13.61 2.36
N PRO A 48 1.72 14.38 2.97
CA PRO A 48 2.07 15.27 4.06
C PRO A 48 2.19 14.58 5.42
N PHE A 49 1.81 13.31 5.50
CA PHE A 49 1.74 12.57 6.76
C PHE A 49 3.02 11.78 7.01
N GLY A 50 3.64 12.01 8.16
CA GLY A 50 4.80 11.25 8.60
C GLY A 50 4.42 9.86 9.13
N ILE A 51 5.35 8.93 9.01
CA ILE A 51 5.25 7.62 9.66
C ILE A 51 6.17 7.65 10.87
N ARG A 52 5.64 7.26 12.03
CA ARG A 52 6.40 7.23 13.27
C ARG A 52 6.40 5.83 13.85
N ASP A 53 7.55 5.43 14.33
CA ASP A 53 7.73 4.16 15.03
C ASP A 53 7.41 4.38 16.52
N ASP A 54 6.14 4.62 16.81
CA ASP A 54 5.61 4.85 18.15
C ASP A 54 5.08 3.54 18.77
N PRO A 55 4.64 3.53 20.05
CA PRO A 55 4.08 2.31 20.66
C PRO A 55 2.93 1.68 19.87
N SER A 56 2.08 2.50 19.25
CA SER A 56 0.98 1.98 18.44
C SER A 56 1.49 1.27 17.17
N MET A 57 2.62 1.70 16.62
CA MET A 57 3.29 0.98 15.53
C MET A 57 3.80 -0.38 15.99
N MET A 58 4.36 -0.46 17.19
CA MET A 58 4.84 -1.73 17.75
C MET A 58 3.69 -2.73 17.94
N GLU A 59 2.54 -2.26 18.41
CA GLU A 59 1.33 -3.10 18.50
C GLU A 59 0.88 -3.58 17.13
N LEU A 60 0.92 -2.71 16.12
CA LEU A 60 0.56 -3.06 14.76
C LEU A 60 1.51 -4.12 14.19
N ILE A 61 2.82 -3.98 14.43
CA ILE A 61 3.82 -4.97 14.02
C ILE A 61 3.53 -6.33 14.64
N GLU A 62 3.23 -6.39 15.93
CA GLU A 62 2.90 -7.63 16.61
C GLU A 62 1.62 -8.27 16.05
N SER A 63 0.60 -7.46 15.77
CA SER A 63 -0.63 -7.92 15.14
C SER A 63 -0.35 -8.50 13.74
N VAL A 64 0.46 -7.81 12.95
CA VAL A 64 0.83 -8.26 11.59
C VAL A 64 1.63 -9.56 11.65
N LYS A 65 2.52 -9.73 12.62
CA LYS A 65 3.24 -10.98 12.81
C LYS A 65 2.32 -12.16 13.14
N LYS A 66 1.27 -11.90 13.93
CA LYS A 66 0.34 -12.96 14.38
C LYS A 66 -0.73 -13.28 13.35
N HIS A 67 -1.30 -12.28 12.73
CA HIS A 67 -2.51 -12.42 11.91
C HIS A 67 -2.33 -11.99 10.44
N GLY A 68 -1.17 -11.47 10.08
CA GLY A 68 -0.97 -10.83 8.79
C GLY A 68 -1.68 -9.48 8.73
N VAL A 69 -1.75 -8.92 7.52
CA VAL A 69 -2.45 -7.65 7.29
C VAL A 69 -3.92 -7.95 7.04
N LEU A 70 -4.78 -7.58 7.98
CA LEU A 70 -6.22 -7.87 7.92
C LEU A 70 -6.99 -6.89 7.04
N VAL A 71 -6.55 -5.61 7.03
CA VAL A 71 -7.18 -4.57 6.23
C VAL A 71 -6.27 -4.23 5.06
N PRO A 72 -6.72 -4.40 3.80
CA PRO A 72 -5.86 -4.13 2.65
C PRO A 72 -5.52 -2.64 2.53
N ALA A 73 -4.35 -2.37 1.98
CA ALA A 73 -3.96 -1.03 1.58
C ALA A 73 -4.62 -0.66 0.25
N ILE A 74 -4.54 0.61 -0.12
CA ILE A 74 -5.01 1.10 -1.42
C ILE A 74 -3.81 1.65 -2.18
N ALA A 75 -3.66 1.25 -3.43
CA ALA A 75 -2.60 1.71 -4.31
C ALA A 75 -3.12 1.92 -5.73
N ARG A 76 -2.38 2.67 -6.51
CA ARG A 76 -2.65 2.85 -7.94
C ARG A 76 -1.43 2.42 -8.76
N PRO A 77 -1.63 1.94 -10.00
CA PRO A 77 -0.51 1.62 -10.88
C PRO A 77 0.29 2.88 -11.24
N LYS A 78 1.61 2.74 -11.33
CA LYS A 78 2.49 3.80 -11.82
C LYS A 78 2.80 3.56 -13.30
N PRO A 79 2.89 4.63 -14.13
CA PRO A 79 3.23 4.48 -15.55
C PRO A 79 4.58 3.79 -15.78
N GLU A 80 5.56 4.06 -14.92
CA GLU A 80 6.91 3.50 -15.02
C GLU A 80 7.04 2.09 -14.42
N GLY A 81 5.98 1.55 -13.90
CA GLY A 81 5.96 0.24 -13.24
C GLY A 81 5.85 0.37 -11.71
N GLY A 82 5.43 -0.70 -11.07
CA GLY A 82 5.14 -0.70 -9.65
C GLY A 82 3.85 0.02 -9.31
N TYR A 83 3.65 0.27 -8.03
CA TYR A 83 2.43 0.87 -7.50
C TYR A 83 2.76 2.02 -6.58
N GLU A 84 1.89 3.03 -6.58
CA GLU A 84 1.96 4.15 -5.66
C GLU A 84 0.93 3.93 -4.56
N LEU A 85 1.39 3.92 -3.33
CA LEU A 85 0.54 3.68 -2.16
C LEU A 85 -0.28 4.95 -1.87
N VAL A 86 -1.59 4.79 -1.82
CA VAL A 86 -2.54 5.87 -1.54
C VAL A 86 -2.96 5.85 -0.08
N ALA A 87 -3.25 4.68 0.46
CA ALA A 87 -3.62 4.50 1.86
C ALA A 87 -2.99 3.22 2.42
N GLY A 88 -2.63 3.24 3.69
CA GLY A 88 -2.05 2.08 4.36
C GLY A 88 -0.54 2.15 4.53
N HIS A 89 0.05 3.33 4.57
CA HIS A 89 1.49 3.52 4.75
C HIS A 89 2.00 2.91 6.06
N ARG A 90 1.21 3.01 7.15
CA ARG A 90 1.56 2.39 8.42
C ARG A 90 1.55 0.86 8.35
N ARG A 91 0.58 0.29 7.63
CA ARG A 91 0.49 -1.16 7.41
C ARG A 91 1.66 -1.65 6.57
N GLN A 92 2.07 -0.89 5.57
CA GLN A 92 3.27 -1.20 4.78
C GLN A 92 4.51 -1.20 5.68
N ARG A 93 4.69 -0.17 6.49
CA ARG A 93 5.82 -0.08 7.42
C ARG A 93 5.84 -1.25 8.40
N ALA A 94 4.68 -1.55 9.00
CA ALA A 94 4.54 -2.68 9.93
C ALA A 94 4.85 -4.01 9.24
N SER A 95 4.42 -4.19 8.01
CA SER A 95 4.70 -5.39 7.22
C SER A 95 6.19 -5.55 6.93
N GLN A 96 6.87 -4.47 6.58
CA GLN A 96 8.34 -4.46 6.40
C GLN A 96 9.05 -4.86 7.69
N LEU A 97 8.69 -4.26 8.81
CA LEU A 97 9.30 -4.55 10.11
C LEU A 97 8.95 -5.93 10.65
N ALA A 98 7.80 -6.48 10.24
CA ALA A 98 7.40 -7.84 10.56
C ALA A 98 8.08 -8.89 9.68
N GLY A 99 8.80 -8.48 8.63
CA GLY A 99 9.51 -9.38 7.74
C GLY A 99 8.66 -10.00 6.65
N LEU A 100 7.51 -9.42 6.32
CA LEU A 100 6.66 -9.90 5.23
C LEU A 100 7.21 -9.47 3.86
N ASP A 101 7.05 -10.34 2.87
CA ASP A 101 7.47 -10.06 1.49
C ASP A 101 6.40 -9.31 0.69
N SER A 102 5.14 -9.51 1.02
CA SER A 102 4.00 -8.93 0.31
C SER A 102 2.88 -8.59 1.28
N MET A 103 1.94 -7.78 0.81
CA MET A 103 0.76 -7.43 1.59
C MET A 103 -0.47 -7.33 0.68
N PRO A 104 -1.69 -7.48 1.25
CA PRO A 104 -2.90 -7.32 0.48
C PRO A 104 -3.15 -5.85 0.12
N VAL A 105 -3.47 -5.60 -1.13
CA VAL A 105 -3.68 -4.26 -1.67
C VAL A 105 -4.88 -4.26 -2.60
N ILE A 106 -5.73 -3.26 -2.47
CA ILE A 106 -6.76 -2.94 -3.45
C ILE A 106 -6.14 -1.98 -4.47
N VAL A 107 -6.10 -2.40 -5.72
CA VAL A 107 -5.55 -1.57 -6.80
C VAL A 107 -6.70 -0.81 -7.43
N MET A 108 -6.61 0.52 -7.42
CA MET A 108 -7.60 1.42 -7.98
C MET A 108 -6.96 2.31 -9.04
N ASN A 109 -7.69 2.56 -10.12
CA ASN A 109 -7.22 3.47 -11.16
C ASN A 109 -7.68 4.89 -10.82
N LEU A 110 -6.85 5.61 -10.09
CA LEU A 110 -7.12 6.97 -9.62
C LEU A 110 -6.24 7.97 -10.37
N ASP A 111 -6.82 9.09 -10.78
CA ASP A 111 -6.04 10.21 -11.29
C ASP A 111 -5.28 10.92 -10.15
N ASP A 112 -4.44 11.90 -10.48
CA ASP A 112 -3.61 12.58 -9.49
C ASP A 112 -4.44 13.31 -8.43
N ASN A 113 -5.52 13.95 -8.83
CA ASN A 113 -6.38 14.69 -7.90
C ASN A 113 -7.18 13.77 -6.99
N ASP A 114 -7.76 12.70 -7.54
CA ASP A 114 -8.47 11.69 -6.76
C ASP A 114 -7.52 10.99 -5.78
N THR A 115 -6.29 10.74 -6.20
CA THR A 115 -5.26 10.15 -5.33
C THR A 115 -4.98 11.04 -4.13
N ILE A 116 -4.79 12.34 -4.33
CA ILE A 116 -4.55 13.30 -3.25
C ILE A 116 -5.74 13.36 -2.31
N ILE A 117 -6.95 13.44 -2.85
CA ILE A 117 -8.17 13.48 -2.04
C ILE A 117 -8.29 12.20 -1.20
N GLN A 118 -8.10 11.04 -1.80
CA GLN A 118 -8.17 9.76 -1.09
C GLN A 118 -7.08 9.65 -0.01
N LEU A 119 -5.87 10.09 -0.33
CA LEU A 119 -4.74 10.08 0.60
C LEU A 119 -5.02 10.94 1.83
N VAL A 120 -5.53 12.13 1.63
CA VAL A 120 -5.87 13.04 2.74
C VAL A 120 -7.06 12.50 3.54
N ASP A 121 -8.15 12.11 2.86
CA ASP A 121 -9.37 11.66 3.53
C ASP A 121 -9.15 10.38 4.35
N SER A 122 -8.26 9.50 3.91
CA SER A 122 -7.94 8.27 4.65
C SER A 122 -7.08 8.52 5.90
N ASN A 123 -6.41 9.65 6.01
CA ASN A 123 -5.49 9.94 7.10
C ASN A 123 -5.95 11.05 8.03
N ILE A 124 -6.83 11.94 7.60
CA ILE A 124 -7.20 13.14 8.35
C ILE A 124 -7.89 12.84 9.69
N GLN A 125 -8.46 11.66 9.82
CA GLN A 125 -9.14 11.21 11.04
C GLN A 125 -8.18 10.65 12.10
N ARG A 126 -6.88 10.57 11.81
CA ARG A 126 -5.90 10.06 12.77
C ARG A 126 -5.71 11.05 13.90
N GLU A 127 -5.66 10.53 15.13
CA GLU A 127 -5.55 11.38 16.34
C GLU A 127 -4.21 12.07 16.46
N ASN A 128 -3.14 11.48 15.95
CA ASN A 128 -1.76 11.93 16.16
C ASN A 128 -1.17 12.68 14.97
N ILE A 129 -1.97 13.54 14.33
CA ILE A 129 -1.51 14.36 13.21
C ILE A 129 -1.00 15.71 13.77
N LEU A 130 0.20 16.09 13.37
CA LEU A 130 0.73 17.41 13.71
C LEU A 130 -0.11 18.52 13.06
N PRO A 131 -0.28 19.67 13.72
CA PRO A 131 -0.99 20.82 13.11
C PRO A 131 -0.43 21.23 11.76
N SER A 132 0.91 21.17 11.58
CA SER A 132 1.56 21.47 10.30
C SER A 132 1.23 20.45 9.22
N GLU A 133 1.18 19.17 9.56
CA GLU A 133 0.77 18.11 8.63
C GLU A 133 -0.69 18.29 8.22
N ARG A 134 -1.54 18.59 9.17
CA ARG A 134 -2.97 18.84 8.94
C ARG A 134 -3.20 20.03 8.02
N ALA A 135 -2.48 21.12 8.25
CA ALA A 135 -2.58 22.33 7.40
C ALA A 135 -2.16 22.04 5.95
N LYS A 136 -1.04 21.34 5.77
CA LYS A 136 -0.57 20.91 4.44
C LYS A 136 -1.58 20.00 3.76
N ALA A 137 -2.13 19.06 4.49
CA ALA A 137 -3.10 18.10 3.98
C ALA A 137 -4.36 18.81 3.46
N TYR A 138 -4.92 19.72 4.23
CA TYR A 138 -6.09 20.51 3.81
C TYR A 138 -5.79 21.36 2.57
N LYS A 139 -4.62 21.97 2.51
CA LYS A 139 -4.21 22.76 1.35
C LYS A 139 -4.13 21.90 0.09
N LEU A 140 -3.47 20.77 0.17
CA LEU A 140 -3.35 19.82 -0.96
C LEU A 140 -4.74 19.35 -1.41
N ARG A 141 -5.60 19.00 -0.47
CA ARG A 141 -6.94 18.56 -0.78
C ARG A 141 -7.76 19.66 -1.46
N MET A 142 -7.70 20.87 -0.97
CA MET A 142 -8.40 22.01 -1.58
C MET A 142 -7.93 22.25 -3.02
N GLU A 143 -6.62 22.21 -3.25
CA GLU A 143 -6.05 22.38 -4.58
C GLU A 143 -6.52 21.27 -5.53
N ALA A 144 -6.52 20.01 -5.06
CA ALA A 144 -6.98 18.87 -5.85
C ALA A 144 -8.48 18.98 -6.21
N VAL A 145 -9.31 19.38 -5.26
CA VAL A 145 -10.75 19.59 -5.48
C VAL A 145 -10.98 20.71 -6.50
N LYS A 146 -10.25 21.81 -6.39
CA LYS A 146 -10.36 22.94 -7.34
C LYS A 146 -9.99 22.53 -8.76
N LYS A 147 -8.96 21.68 -8.92
CA LYS A 147 -8.54 21.21 -10.25
C LYS A 147 -9.55 20.27 -10.88
N LYS A 148 -10.38 19.60 -10.09
CA LYS A 148 -11.45 18.75 -10.59
C LYS A 148 -12.72 19.51 -10.98
N ALA A 149 -12.92 20.68 -10.45
CA ALA A 149 -14.09 21.50 -10.71
C ALA A 149 -14.07 22.16 -12.10
#